data_30cea5b0b38bc3a0540b785fe2690e00
#
_entry.id   30cea5b0b38bc3a0540b785fe2690e00
#
_cell.length_a   1.000
_cell.length_b   1.000
_cell.length_c   1.000
_cell.angle_alpha   90.00
_cell.angle_beta   90.00
_cell.angle_gamma   90.00
#
_symmetry.space_group_name_H-M   'P 1'
#
loop_
_entity.id
_entity.type
_entity.pdbx_description
1 polymer ?
#
loop_
_entity_poly.entity_id
_entity_poly.type
_entity_poly.pdbx_seq_one_letter_code
_entity_poly.pdbx_strand_id
1 'polypeptide(L)'
;MKFLPEVPPREFTTGVNNNVTIKDCGCMTLMPDEQITLETETGYELDVTRKNWGFYATPSLNKRLISFDLHGVLVRNVQGHYFVLLVETLKRSEFDKYAQEQNLELILWLDDGVGLDKQFLRAGER
;
A
#
# COMPACT_ATOMS: atom_id res chain seq x y z
N MET A 1 -16.16 -6.25 15.08
CA MET A 1 -15.26 -6.81 14.07
C MET A 1 -15.70 -8.21 13.69
N LYS A 2 -15.64 -8.51 12.41
CA LYS A 2 -16.09 -9.81 11.89
C LYS A 2 -15.18 -10.22 10.74
N PHE A 3 -14.73 -11.47 10.74
CA PHE A 3 -13.94 -12.04 9.64
C PHE A 3 -14.68 -13.22 9.02
N LEU A 4 -14.84 -13.17 7.68
CA LEU A 4 -15.42 -14.26 6.90
C LEU A 4 -14.33 -14.85 6.02
N PRO A 5 -13.82 -16.05 6.35
CA PRO A 5 -12.80 -16.67 5.52
C PRO A 5 -13.36 -17.15 4.19
N GLU A 6 -12.55 -17.10 3.15
CA GLU A 6 -12.82 -17.69 1.85
C GLU A 6 -12.04 -19.01 1.76
N VAL A 7 -12.74 -20.14 1.86
CA VAL A 7 -12.10 -21.44 1.91
C VAL A 7 -12.78 -22.37 0.88
N PRO A 8 -12.03 -22.84 -0.13
CA PRO A 8 -10.65 -22.49 -0.44
C PRO A 8 -10.54 -21.02 -0.89
N PRO A 9 -9.34 -20.41 -0.82
CA PRO A 9 -9.17 -19.03 -1.28
C PRO A 9 -9.58 -18.87 -2.74
N ARG A 10 -10.20 -17.72 -3.06
CA ARG A 10 -10.56 -17.41 -4.44
C ARG A 10 -9.30 -16.92 -5.17
N GLU A 11 -8.92 -17.61 -6.23
CA GLU A 11 -7.77 -17.22 -7.03
C GLU A 11 -8.18 -16.43 -8.27
N PHE A 12 -7.40 -15.40 -8.59
CA PHE A 12 -7.57 -14.67 -9.83
C PHE A 12 -6.22 -14.15 -10.31
N THR A 13 -6.12 -13.84 -11.59
CA THR A 13 -4.89 -13.31 -12.18
C THR A 13 -5.06 -11.84 -12.52
N THR A 14 -3.95 -11.11 -12.44
CA THR A 14 -3.88 -9.70 -12.74
C THR A 14 -2.46 -9.35 -13.21
N GLY A 15 -2.18 -8.07 -13.42
CA GLY A 15 -0.88 -7.61 -13.86
C GLY A 15 -0.70 -7.73 -15.36
N VAL A 16 0.51 -7.40 -15.81
CA VAL A 16 0.87 -7.46 -17.23
C VAL A 16 0.78 -8.91 -17.71
N ASN A 17 -0.01 -9.14 -18.77
CA ASN A 17 -0.23 -10.48 -19.32
C ASN A 17 -0.75 -11.49 -18.29
N ASN A 18 -1.48 -11.02 -17.28
CA ASN A 18 -2.01 -11.87 -16.20
C ASN A 18 -0.94 -12.71 -15.52
N ASN A 19 0.24 -12.14 -15.31
CA ASN A 19 1.39 -12.86 -14.76
C ASN A 19 1.45 -12.83 -13.22
N VAL A 20 0.48 -12.24 -12.56
CA VAL A 20 0.38 -12.23 -11.10
C VAL A 20 -0.87 -12.96 -10.67
N THR A 21 -0.72 -13.95 -9.78
CA THR A 21 -1.85 -14.69 -9.21
C THR A 21 -2.08 -14.22 -7.78
N ILE A 22 -3.31 -13.83 -7.47
CA ILE A 22 -3.73 -13.38 -6.15
C ILE A 22 -4.68 -14.42 -5.54
N LYS A 23 -4.52 -14.67 -4.25
CA LYS A 23 -5.41 -15.52 -3.47
C LYS A 23 -6.21 -14.66 -2.50
N ASP A 24 -7.49 -14.54 -2.74
CA ASP A 24 -8.41 -13.83 -1.85
C ASP A 24 -8.82 -14.78 -0.72
N CYS A 25 -8.35 -14.50 0.48
CA CYS A 25 -8.51 -15.38 1.64
C CYS A 25 -9.70 -15.03 2.52
N GLY A 26 -10.40 -13.93 2.26
CA GLY A 26 -11.56 -13.59 3.06
C GLY A 26 -11.86 -12.10 3.14
N CYS A 27 -12.86 -11.79 3.96
CA CYS A 27 -13.37 -10.43 4.13
C CYS A 27 -13.42 -10.08 5.61
N MET A 28 -12.86 -8.91 5.98
CA MET A 28 -12.87 -8.40 7.35
C MET A 28 -13.81 -7.19 7.43
N THR A 29 -14.77 -7.23 8.34
CA THR A 29 -15.64 -6.09 8.62
C THR A 29 -15.21 -5.42 9.91
N LEU A 30 -14.91 -4.11 9.84
CA LEU A 30 -14.52 -3.30 10.98
C LEU A 30 -15.64 -2.30 11.28
N MET A 31 -15.93 -2.09 12.54
CA MET A 31 -16.79 -1.01 12.99
C MET A 31 -15.98 0.28 13.12
N PRO A 32 -16.61 1.47 13.19
CA PRO A 32 -15.87 2.72 13.37
C PRO A 32 -14.92 2.67 14.57
N ASP A 33 -13.71 3.17 14.37
CA ASP A 33 -12.63 3.23 15.35
C ASP A 33 -12.05 1.87 15.76
N GLU A 34 -12.40 0.82 15.03
CA GLU A 34 -11.67 -0.45 15.14
C GLU A 34 -10.46 -0.46 14.23
N GLN A 35 -9.38 -1.05 14.71
CA GLN A 35 -8.10 -1.15 14.00
C GLN A 35 -7.66 -2.60 13.95
N ILE A 36 -7.06 -2.98 12.82
CA ILE A 36 -6.34 -4.26 12.70
C ILE A 36 -4.91 -3.99 12.27
N THR A 37 -4.03 -4.92 12.62
CA THR A 37 -2.66 -4.93 12.12
C THR A 37 -2.51 -6.06 11.14
N LEU A 38 -2.03 -5.74 9.94
CA LEU A 38 -1.62 -6.71 8.94
C LEU A 38 -0.13 -6.93 9.11
N GLU A 39 0.30 -8.19 9.07
CA GLU A 39 1.67 -8.53 9.42
C GLU A 39 2.23 -9.54 8.44
N THR A 40 3.50 -9.38 8.05
CA THR A 40 4.21 -10.41 7.31
C THR A 40 4.87 -11.37 8.29
N GLU A 41 5.21 -12.56 7.85
CA GLU A 41 5.89 -13.57 8.68
C GLU A 41 7.28 -13.10 9.13
N THR A 42 7.83 -12.08 8.51
CA THR A 42 9.13 -11.51 8.85
C THR A 42 9.04 -10.32 9.80
N GLY A 43 7.82 -9.93 10.23
CA GLY A 43 7.62 -8.94 11.27
C GLY A 43 7.33 -7.51 10.80
N TYR A 44 7.09 -7.30 9.49
CA TYR A 44 6.64 -5.99 9.00
C TYR A 44 5.16 -5.84 9.28
N GLU A 45 4.76 -4.67 9.80
CA GLU A 45 3.40 -4.43 10.25
C GLU A 45 2.77 -3.22 9.59
N LEU A 46 1.47 -3.33 9.30
CA LEU A 46 0.66 -2.25 8.75
C LEU A 46 -0.63 -2.15 9.53
N ASP A 47 -0.85 -1.02 10.21
CA ASP A 47 -2.10 -0.75 10.91
C ASP A 47 -3.12 -0.10 9.95
N VAL A 48 -4.32 -0.65 9.93
CA VAL A 48 -5.45 -0.08 9.17
C VAL A 48 -6.58 0.20 10.15
N THR A 49 -7.07 1.45 10.17
CA THR A 49 -8.11 1.88 11.09
C THR A 49 -9.37 2.28 10.34
N ARG A 50 -10.52 1.71 10.71
CA ARG A 50 -11.82 2.11 10.18
C ARG A 50 -12.33 3.37 10.86
N LYS A 51 -12.80 4.34 10.09
CA LYS A 51 -13.50 5.51 10.57
C LYS A 51 -14.91 5.50 9.98
N ASN A 52 -15.84 6.26 10.57
CA ASN A 52 -17.19 6.34 10.02
C ASN A 52 -17.24 7.00 8.63
N TRP A 53 -16.20 7.73 8.24
CA TRP A 53 -16.09 8.36 6.92
C TRP A 53 -15.21 7.59 5.95
N GLY A 54 -14.56 6.47 6.39
CA GLY A 54 -13.63 5.69 5.55
C GLY A 54 -12.56 5.01 6.36
N PHE A 55 -11.32 5.10 5.90
CA PHE A 55 -10.19 4.42 6.54
C PHE A 55 -8.97 5.31 6.63
N TYR A 56 -8.21 5.17 7.71
CA TYR A 56 -6.77 5.40 7.64
C TYR A 56 -6.16 4.14 7.04
N ALA A 57 -5.76 4.23 5.78
CA ALA A 57 -5.20 3.07 5.07
C ALA A 57 -3.79 2.74 5.54
N THR A 58 -3.08 3.74 6.08
CA THR A 58 -1.75 3.57 6.64
C THR A 58 -1.60 4.47 7.87
N PRO A 59 -0.63 4.19 8.76
CA PRO A 59 -0.20 5.18 9.74
C PRO A 59 0.56 6.33 9.04
N SER A 60 1.12 7.28 9.80
CA SER A 60 1.81 8.43 9.22
C SER A 60 2.92 8.00 8.27
N LEU A 61 2.87 8.50 7.04
CA LEU A 61 3.77 8.07 5.95
C LEU A 61 5.24 8.37 6.22
N ASN A 62 5.51 9.49 6.89
CA ASN A 62 6.86 9.98 7.11
C ASN A 62 7.34 9.79 8.54
N LYS A 63 6.64 9.04 9.37
CA LYS A 63 7.03 8.80 10.76
C LYS A 63 6.80 7.35 11.20
N ARG A 64 5.54 6.97 11.49
CA ARG A 64 5.26 5.64 12.04
C ARG A 64 5.47 4.52 11.02
N LEU A 65 5.06 4.74 9.78
CA LEU A 65 5.23 3.74 8.72
C LEU A 65 6.70 3.41 8.51
N ILE A 66 7.55 4.45 8.46
CA ILE A 66 9.00 4.27 8.29
C ILE A 66 9.60 3.55 9.49
N SER A 67 9.09 3.80 10.70
CA SER A 67 9.60 3.12 11.91
C SER A 67 9.34 1.62 11.88
N PHE A 68 8.38 1.17 11.06
CA PHE A 68 8.15 -0.26 10.79
C PHE A 68 8.83 -0.73 9.51
N ASP A 69 9.78 0.05 9.00
CA ASP A 69 10.57 -0.25 7.80
C ASP A 69 9.74 -0.41 6.51
N LEU A 70 8.64 0.33 6.42
CA LEU A 70 7.81 0.41 5.22
C LEU A 70 7.83 1.82 4.64
N HIS A 71 7.93 1.91 3.32
CA HIS A 71 7.96 3.17 2.59
C HIS A 71 6.82 3.20 1.58
N GLY A 72 5.99 4.25 1.64
CA GLY A 72 4.91 4.45 0.67
C GLY A 72 5.43 5.03 -0.63
N VAL A 73 4.90 4.53 -1.74
CA VAL A 73 5.24 5.04 -3.06
C VAL A 73 3.99 5.12 -3.93
N LEU A 74 3.86 6.21 -4.68
CA LEU A 74 2.83 6.35 -5.70
C LEU A 74 3.40 5.88 -7.02
N VAL A 75 2.72 4.95 -7.68
CA VAL A 75 3.10 4.42 -8.99
C VAL A 75 1.95 4.53 -9.97
N ARG A 76 2.26 4.45 -11.26
CA ARG A 76 1.26 4.47 -12.33
C ARG A 76 1.56 3.32 -13.28
N ASN A 77 0.51 2.62 -13.73
CA ASN A 77 0.66 1.57 -14.73
C ASN A 77 0.54 2.11 -16.15
N VAL A 78 0.69 1.23 -17.16
CA VAL A 78 0.64 1.63 -18.58
C VAL A 78 -0.73 2.14 -19.01
N GLN A 79 -1.78 1.78 -18.28
CA GLN A 79 -3.14 2.24 -18.55
C GLN A 79 -3.45 3.59 -17.90
N GLY A 80 -2.49 4.17 -17.19
CA GLY A 80 -2.67 5.45 -16.50
C GLY A 80 -3.38 5.35 -15.15
N HIS A 81 -3.48 4.17 -14.58
CA HIS A 81 -4.05 3.98 -13.24
C HIS A 81 -2.98 4.13 -12.18
N TYR A 82 -3.32 4.79 -11.07
CA TYR A 82 -2.40 5.09 -9.97
C TYR A 82 -2.65 4.15 -8.81
N PHE A 83 -1.55 3.73 -8.15
CA PHE A 83 -1.61 2.86 -6.98
C PHE A 83 -0.64 3.36 -5.92
N VAL A 84 -1.00 3.15 -4.65
CA VAL A 84 -0.10 3.37 -3.53
C VAL A 84 0.40 2.00 -3.07
N LEU A 85 1.72 1.82 -3.09
CA LEU A 85 2.35 0.58 -2.65
C LEU A 85 3.20 0.86 -1.41
N LEU A 86 3.34 -0.14 -0.56
CA LEU A 86 4.19 -0.06 0.64
C LEU A 86 5.34 -1.04 0.45
N VAL A 87 6.56 -0.52 0.51
CA VAL A 87 7.77 -1.27 0.16
C VAL A 87 8.62 -1.45 1.41
N GLU A 88 9.01 -2.70 1.70
CA GLU A 88 9.93 -3.00 2.81
C GLU A 88 11.31 -2.48 2.48
N THR A 89 11.95 -1.81 3.45
CA THR A 89 13.27 -1.20 3.26
C THR A 89 14.30 -2.17 2.66
N LEU A 90 14.34 -3.39 3.18
CA LEU A 90 15.33 -4.38 2.76
C LEU A 90 14.96 -5.10 1.47
N LYS A 91 13.78 -4.79 0.89
CA LYS A 91 13.31 -5.45 -0.33
C LYS A 91 13.13 -4.49 -1.49
N ARG A 92 13.88 -3.41 -1.48
CA ARG A 92 13.84 -2.40 -2.54
C ARG A 92 14.19 -2.99 -3.90
N SER A 93 15.17 -3.90 -3.95
CA SER A 93 15.56 -4.52 -5.21
C SER A 93 14.48 -5.42 -5.78
N GLU A 94 13.77 -6.17 -4.93
CA GLU A 94 12.63 -6.98 -5.36
C GLU A 94 11.49 -6.10 -5.87
N PHE A 95 11.25 -4.96 -5.21
CA PHE A 95 10.26 -4.01 -5.68
C PHE A 95 10.63 -3.43 -7.05
N ASP A 96 11.89 -3.03 -7.23
CA ASP A 96 12.36 -2.46 -8.49
C ASP A 96 12.17 -3.46 -9.64
N LYS A 97 12.46 -4.74 -9.38
CA LYS A 97 12.25 -5.80 -10.35
C LYS A 97 10.77 -5.98 -10.68
N TYR A 98 9.92 -6.00 -9.66
CA TYR A 98 8.47 -6.11 -9.84
C TYR A 98 7.94 -4.93 -10.65
N ALA A 99 8.36 -3.71 -10.31
CA ALA A 99 7.93 -2.50 -11.02
C ALA A 99 8.34 -2.56 -12.50
N GLN A 100 9.54 -3.05 -12.78
CA GLN A 100 9.99 -3.21 -14.16
C GLN A 100 9.17 -4.27 -14.89
N GLU A 101 8.93 -5.41 -14.28
CA GLU A 101 8.14 -6.49 -14.88
C GLU A 101 6.69 -6.07 -15.14
N GLN A 102 6.13 -5.23 -14.28
CA GLN A 102 4.76 -4.75 -14.39
C GLN A 102 4.65 -3.42 -15.15
N ASN A 103 5.77 -2.89 -15.65
CA ASN A 103 5.82 -1.60 -16.35
C ASN A 103 5.21 -0.47 -15.52
N LEU A 104 5.52 -0.44 -14.23
CA LEU A 104 5.08 0.61 -13.33
C LEU A 104 6.05 1.78 -13.38
N GLU A 105 5.50 2.99 -13.50
CA GLU A 105 6.27 4.22 -13.42
C GLU A 105 6.22 4.72 -11.97
N LEU A 106 7.38 4.94 -11.38
CA LEU A 106 7.48 5.50 -10.03
C LEU A 106 7.25 7.00 -10.13
N ILE A 107 6.19 7.50 -9.47
CA ILE A 107 5.83 8.91 -9.52
C ILE A 107 6.46 9.67 -8.36
N LEU A 108 6.30 9.17 -7.12
CA LEU A 108 6.69 9.92 -5.93
C LEU A 108 6.80 8.99 -4.73
N TRP A 109 7.90 9.11 -3.97
CA TRP A 109 7.98 8.50 -2.65
C TRP A 109 7.21 9.36 -1.66
N LEU A 110 6.28 8.75 -0.94
CA LEU A 110 5.35 9.46 -0.06
C LEU A 110 5.90 9.68 1.35
N ASP A 111 7.05 9.10 1.67
CA ASP A 111 7.69 9.22 2.97
C ASP A 111 8.66 10.41 3.06
N ASP A 112 8.89 11.11 1.97
CA ASP A 112 9.73 12.30 1.95
C ASP A 112 8.88 13.54 2.26
N GLY A 113 8.82 13.90 3.55
CA GLY A 113 8.05 15.07 3.99
C GLY A 113 8.49 16.37 3.33
N VAL A 114 9.79 16.55 3.10
CA VAL A 114 10.31 17.75 2.44
C VAL A 114 9.87 17.78 0.98
N GLY A 115 9.96 16.67 0.28
CA GLY A 115 9.51 16.56 -1.10
C GLY A 115 8.01 16.77 -1.25
N LEU A 116 7.21 16.19 -0.34
CA LEU A 116 5.76 16.40 -0.31
C LEU A 116 5.40 17.85 -0.09
N ASP A 117 6.07 18.51 0.86
CA ASP A 117 5.83 19.93 1.15
C ASP A 117 6.15 20.80 -0.06
N LYS A 118 7.25 20.51 -0.76
CA LYS A 118 7.60 21.25 -1.98
C LYS A 118 6.52 21.12 -3.05
N GLN A 119 5.91 19.94 -3.19
CA GLN A 119 4.87 19.72 -4.17
C GLN A 119 3.57 20.45 -3.83
N PHE A 120 3.13 20.34 -2.57
CA PHE A 120 1.81 20.82 -2.17
C PHE A 120 1.80 22.26 -1.69
N LEU A 121 2.84 22.73 -1.00
CA LEU A 121 2.92 24.14 -0.59
C LEU A 121 3.07 25.07 -1.79
N ARG A 122 3.86 24.66 -2.77
CA ARG A 122 3.99 25.42 -4.02
C ARG A 122 2.65 25.59 -4.70
N ALA A 123 1.80 24.58 -4.65
CA ALA A 123 0.43 24.64 -5.17
C ALA A 123 -0.44 25.55 -4.30
N GLY A 124 -0.24 25.55 -2.97
CA GLY A 124 -1.02 26.32 -2.01
C GLY A 124 -0.69 27.81 -1.98
N GLU A 125 0.47 28.19 -2.44
CA GLU A 125 0.91 29.60 -2.47
C GLU A 125 0.24 30.41 -3.57
N ARG A 126 -0.49 29.79 -4.44
CA ARG A 126 -1.17 30.45 -5.55
C ARG A 126 -2.43 31.20 -5.16
#